data_edc2cd8fa3c82feb1b5ca9d6b89fb12b
#
_entry.id   edc2cd8fa3c82feb1b5ca9d6b89fb12b
#
_cell.length_a   1.000
_cell.length_b   1.000
_cell.length_c   1.000
_cell.angle_alpha   90.00
_cell.angle_beta   90.00
_cell.angle_gamma   90.00
#
_symmetry.space_group_name_H-M   'P 1'
#
loop_
_entity.id
_entity.type
_entity.pdbx_description
1 polymer ?
#
loop_
_entity_poly.entity_id
_entity_poly.type
_entity_poly.pdbx_seq_one_letter_code
_entity_poly.pdbx_strand_id
1 'polypeptide(L)'
;MAYDDRETGLTVEDRGSKLGLPQNQDAEANVLAAMLLSPEVVEEAQVELQPDDFYRPIHKTIYTAMVDMYNSRIPIDSISLIDYLRSINKLDAVGGEAYILELMGQTLSLVNWQHHAAIVRRDSMLRELIGATNEINALAYNAPTDTKEVVELAESKLLKVTAREVKSSYKTLTEFMVEAYNEAEEVCQAGGQAAGVPTGFPSLDRMLMGFREGQLIIIGARPAVGKTSFALNLALNAAAAGYTVGFFSLEMSGKEIAQRLICAYAMISISDFRMGRISPEQWANINEATQTLSKLDILIDDTPGTTVTEIRAKSRRMLHNKEKAIIILDYLQLVSPPPGRRPESRTVEVSEMSRGMKIMAKELKIPLIALSQLSRQVESRTGKRPQLSDLRESGSIEQDADIVMFLDRSADEAEASRDDRPDEGVTRIVVAKNRSGPIGDVDLMFLPASTKFYELDGAHTEE
;
A
#
# COMPACT_ATOMS: atom_id res chain seq x y z
N MET A 1 1.31 34.97 -4.08
CA MET A 1 0.44 35.88 -4.84
C MET A 1 -0.98 35.57 -4.42
N ALA A 2 -1.58 36.44 -3.60
CA ALA A 2 -2.95 36.30 -3.16
C ALA A 2 -3.88 36.70 -4.32
N TYR A 3 -4.76 35.82 -4.72
CA TYR A 3 -5.85 36.13 -5.65
C TYR A 3 -6.89 36.99 -4.93
N ASP A 4 -7.15 38.15 -5.48
CA ASP A 4 -8.14 39.14 -5.01
C ASP A 4 -9.56 38.63 -5.37
N ASP A 5 -10.31 38.21 -4.37
CA ASP A 5 -11.63 37.57 -4.49
C ASP A 5 -12.80 38.57 -4.33
N ARG A 6 -12.67 39.74 -4.94
CA ARG A 6 -13.71 40.76 -4.90
C ARG A 6 -14.12 41.21 -6.29
N GLU A 7 -14.87 40.39 -7.02
CA GLU A 7 -15.78 40.83 -8.06
C GLU A 7 -16.46 39.62 -8.72
N THR A 8 -17.51 39.14 -8.13
CA THR A 8 -18.74 38.63 -8.73
C THR A 8 -19.55 37.93 -7.63
N GLY A 9 -20.66 38.54 -7.21
CA GLY A 9 -21.58 38.00 -6.17
C GLY A 9 -22.40 36.79 -6.63
N LEU A 10 -21.77 35.82 -7.29
CA LEU A 10 -22.36 34.55 -7.71
C LEU A 10 -21.94 33.48 -6.73
N THR A 11 -22.88 32.78 -6.13
CA THR A 11 -22.63 31.60 -5.31
C THR A 11 -22.00 30.48 -6.15
N VAL A 12 -21.32 29.52 -5.51
CA VAL A 12 -20.69 28.37 -6.18
C VAL A 12 -21.71 27.59 -7.03
N GLU A 13 -23.00 27.56 -6.59
CA GLU A 13 -24.11 26.95 -7.33
C GLU A 13 -24.44 27.70 -8.63
N ASP A 14 -24.40 29.03 -8.63
CA ASP A 14 -24.65 29.85 -9.83
C ASP A 14 -23.53 29.74 -10.87
N ARG A 15 -22.30 29.46 -10.44
CA ARG A 15 -21.17 29.21 -11.36
C ARG A 15 -21.26 27.83 -12.01
N GLY A 16 -21.65 26.80 -11.27
CA GLY A 16 -21.76 25.43 -11.77
C GLY A 16 -22.87 25.24 -12.82
N SER A 17 -23.97 25.98 -12.74
CA SER A 17 -25.10 25.88 -13.67
C SER A 17 -24.87 26.63 -14.99
N LYS A 18 -23.92 27.58 -15.06
CA LYS A 18 -23.56 28.34 -16.28
C LYS A 18 -22.35 27.81 -17.01
N LEU A 19 -21.48 27.01 -16.36
CA LEU A 19 -20.35 26.34 -16.99
C LEU A 19 -20.82 24.98 -17.49
N GLY A 20 -20.86 24.77 -18.81
CA GLY A 20 -21.09 23.44 -19.39
C GLY A 20 -20.05 22.43 -18.87
N LEU A 21 -20.40 21.14 -18.92
CA LEU A 21 -19.45 20.08 -18.53
C LEU A 21 -18.15 20.18 -19.34
N PRO A 22 -16.98 19.88 -18.74
CA PRO A 22 -15.69 19.87 -19.44
C PRO A 22 -15.73 18.99 -20.68
N GLN A 23 -15.40 19.54 -21.84
CA GLN A 23 -15.42 18.88 -23.13
C GLN A 23 -14.52 19.60 -24.13
N ASN A 24 -13.92 18.85 -25.05
CA ASN A 24 -13.20 19.39 -26.19
C ASN A 24 -13.56 18.57 -27.43
N GLN A 25 -14.57 19.02 -28.17
CA GLN A 25 -15.10 18.31 -29.34
C GLN A 25 -14.09 18.18 -30.47
N ASP A 26 -13.22 19.18 -30.64
CA ASP A 26 -12.15 19.17 -31.64
C ASP A 26 -11.08 18.12 -31.31
N ALA A 27 -10.72 17.98 -30.03
CA ALA A 27 -9.80 16.94 -29.60
C ALA A 27 -10.40 15.53 -29.81
N GLU A 28 -11.68 15.34 -29.47
CA GLU A 28 -12.39 14.06 -29.72
C GLU A 28 -12.39 13.74 -31.21
N ALA A 29 -12.76 14.69 -32.07
CA ALA A 29 -12.79 14.50 -33.51
C ALA A 29 -11.42 14.17 -34.09
N ASN A 30 -10.36 14.83 -33.62
CA ASN A 30 -8.99 14.58 -34.05
C ASN A 30 -8.49 13.17 -33.66
N VAL A 31 -8.85 12.68 -32.46
CA VAL A 31 -8.55 11.27 -32.06
C VAL A 31 -9.23 10.27 -33.00
N LEU A 32 -10.53 10.45 -33.25
CA LEU A 32 -11.28 9.57 -34.13
C LEU A 32 -10.76 9.61 -35.58
N ALA A 33 -10.39 10.76 -36.06
CA ALA A 33 -9.81 10.93 -37.40
C ALA A 33 -8.43 10.26 -37.48
N ALA A 34 -7.60 10.34 -36.44
CA ALA A 34 -6.32 9.63 -36.40
C ALA A 34 -6.50 8.10 -36.38
N MET A 35 -7.50 7.59 -35.66
CA MET A 35 -7.87 6.16 -35.65
C MET A 35 -8.35 5.68 -37.05
N LEU A 36 -9.02 6.51 -37.82
CA LEU A 36 -9.43 6.20 -39.21
C LEU A 36 -8.24 6.15 -40.17
N LEU A 37 -7.16 6.87 -39.88
CA LEU A 37 -5.98 6.97 -40.76
C LEU A 37 -4.95 5.87 -40.47
N SER A 38 -4.91 5.31 -39.26
CA SER A 38 -3.92 4.28 -38.86
C SER A 38 -4.52 3.26 -37.90
N PRO A 39 -4.52 1.96 -38.26
CA PRO A 39 -4.89 0.88 -37.34
C PRO A 39 -4.01 0.81 -36.08
N GLU A 40 -2.76 1.25 -36.15
CA GLU A 40 -1.84 1.30 -35.01
C GLU A 40 -2.34 2.29 -33.95
N VAL A 41 -2.89 3.42 -34.39
CA VAL A 41 -3.53 4.40 -33.48
C VAL A 41 -4.75 3.81 -32.79
N VAL A 42 -5.50 2.92 -33.44
CA VAL A 42 -6.64 2.23 -32.79
C VAL A 42 -6.17 1.33 -31.67
N GLU A 43 -5.08 0.58 -31.87
CA GLU A 43 -4.47 -0.27 -30.84
C GLU A 43 -4.01 0.53 -29.63
N GLU A 44 -3.28 1.61 -29.88
CA GLU A 44 -2.79 2.49 -28.80
C GLU A 44 -3.96 3.20 -28.08
N ALA A 45 -4.93 3.71 -28.83
CA ALA A 45 -6.09 4.43 -28.29
C ALA A 45 -6.96 3.54 -27.36
N GLN A 46 -7.08 2.23 -27.63
CA GLN A 46 -7.81 1.31 -26.75
C GLN A 46 -7.16 1.15 -25.36
N VAL A 47 -5.84 1.39 -25.26
CA VAL A 47 -5.12 1.36 -23.99
C VAL A 47 -5.38 2.64 -23.19
N GLU A 48 -5.44 3.78 -23.86
CA GLU A 48 -5.53 5.10 -23.23
C GLU A 48 -6.96 5.58 -22.98
N LEU A 49 -7.89 5.26 -23.87
CA LEU A 49 -9.26 5.79 -23.86
C LEU A 49 -10.30 4.67 -23.76
N GLN A 50 -11.44 5.05 -23.19
CA GLN A 50 -12.66 4.22 -23.14
C GLN A 50 -13.81 4.93 -23.86
N PRO A 51 -14.85 4.20 -24.30
CA PRO A 51 -16.01 4.82 -24.94
C PRO A 51 -16.63 5.97 -24.12
N ASP A 52 -16.65 5.84 -22.79
CA ASP A 52 -17.20 6.82 -21.86
C ASP A 52 -16.36 8.10 -21.71
N ASP A 53 -15.14 8.13 -22.25
CA ASP A 53 -14.29 9.31 -22.26
C ASP A 53 -14.78 10.36 -23.26
N PHE A 54 -15.53 9.95 -24.26
CA PHE A 54 -16.09 10.85 -25.27
C PHE A 54 -17.36 11.52 -24.73
N TYR A 55 -17.41 12.84 -24.80
CA TYR A 55 -18.57 13.62 -24.37
C TYR A 55 -19.73 13.49 -25.36
N ARG A 56 -19.43 13.55 -26.68
CA ARG A 56 -20.46 13.43 -27.71
C ARG A 56 -20.90 11.98 -27.90
N PRO A 57 -22.19 11.66 -27.79
CA PRO A 57 -22.68 10.29 -28.03
C PRO A 57 -22.30 9.74 -29.40
N ILE A 58 -22.23 10.60 -30.43
CA ILE A 58 -21.81 10.23 -31.78
C ILE A 58 -20.35 9.75 -31.80
N HIS A 59 -19.44 10.48 -31.12
CA HIS A 59 -18.03 10.14 -31.03
C HIS A 59 -17.84 8.82 -30.27
N LYS A 60 -18.55 8.64 -29.17
CA LYS A 60 -18.59 7.37 -28.41
C LYS A 60 -18.99 6.20 -29.30
N THR A 61 -20.02 6.37 -30.15
CA THR A 61 -20.49 5.32 -31.05
C THR A 61 -19.47 5.01 -32.14
N ILE A 62 -18.85 6.04 -32.71
CA ILE A 62 -17.81 5.87 -33.75
C ILE A 62 -16.58 5.17 -33.16
N TYR A 63 -16.12 5.60 -32.00
CA TYR A 63 -15.00 5.00 -31.28
C TYR A 63 -15.27 3.50 -31.01
N THR A 64 -16.44 3.19 -30.45
CA THR A 64 -16.83 1.80 -30.17
C THR A 64 -16.84 0.95 -31.44
N ALA A 65 -17.40 1.48 -32.54
CA ALA A 65 -17.44 0.77 -33.81
C ALA A 65 -16.03 0.46 -34.36
N MET A 66 -15.10 1.43 -34.31
CA MET A 66 -13.72 1.21 -34.75
C MET A 66 -12.97 0.20 -33.88
N VAL A 67 -13.20 0.21 -32.55
CA VAL A 67 -12.63 -0.79 -31.64
C VAL A 67 -13.19 -2.20 -31.93
N ASP A 68 -14.49 -2.31 -32.17
CA ASP A 68 -15.14 -3.58 -32.53
C ASP A 68 -14.62 -4.13 -33.86
N MET A 69 -14.44 -3.25 -34.86
CA MET A 69 -13.86 -3.61 -36.15
C MET A 69 -12.42 -4.11 -36.02
N TYR A 70 -11.59 -3.40 -35.23
CA TYR A 70 -10.20 -3.78 -34.94
C TYR A 70 -10.14 -5.18 -34.30
N ASN A 71 -10.92 -5.39 -33.25
CA ASN A 71 -10.99 -6.66 -32.54
C ASN A 71 -11.50 -7.81 -33.43
N SER A 72 -12.36 -7.49 -34.39
CA SER A 72 -12.91 -8.45 -35.42
C SER A 72 -12.01 -8.58 -36.64
N ARG A 73 -10.84 -7.92 -36.69
CA ARG A 73 -9.90 -7.88 -37.80
C ARG A 73 -10.52 -7.37 -39.11
N ILE A 74 -11.48 -6.49 -39.03
CA ILE A 74 -12.08 -5.78 -40.16
C ILE A 74 -11.19 -4.57 -40.46
N PRO A 75 -10.80 -4.34 -41.74
CA PRO A 75 -10.04 -3.14 -42.12
C PRO A 75 -10.76 -1.85 -41.69
N ILE A 76 -10.00 -0.92 -41.14
CA ILE A 76 -10.54 0.37 -40.68
C ILE A 76 -10.18 1.45 -41.69
N ASP A 77 -11.17 1.86 -42.42
CA ASP A 77 -11.17 3.00 -43.34
C ASP A 77 -12.59 3.59 -43.38
N SER A 78 -12.77 4.73 -44.00
CA SER A 78 -14.07 5.42 -44.04
C SER A 78 -15.18 4.59 -44.68
N ILE A 79 -14.86 3.83 -45.72
CA ILE A 79 -15.85 3.03 -46.46
C ILE A 79 -16.28 1.85 -45.60
N SER A 80 -15.32 1.13 -45.03
CA SER A 80 -15.56 -0.03 -44.18
C SER A 80 -16.30 0.37 -42.89
N LEU A 81 -15.96 1.53 -42.29
CA LEU A 81 -16.65 2.04 -41.11
C LEU A 81 -18.11 2.42 -41.41
N ILE A 82 -18.37 3.07 -42.54
CA ILE A 82 -19.72 3.42 -42.99
C ILE A 82 -20.56 2.15 -43.19
N ASP A 83 -20.01 1.12 -43.84
CA ASP A 83 -20.70 -0.15 -44.07
C ASP A 83 -20.96 -0.88 -42.73
N TYR A 84 -19.98 -0.91 -41.84
CA TYR A 84 -20.13 -1.49 -40.51
C TYR A 84 -21.22 -0.76 -39.68
N LEU A 85 -21.18 0.58 -39.62
CA LEU A 85 -22.21 1.38 -38.92
C LEU A 85 -23.61 1.16 -39.51
N ARG A 86 -23.71 0.97 -40.82
CA ARG A 86 -24.96 0.63 -41.54
C ARG A 86 -25.45 -0.77 -41.13
N SER A 87 -24.56 -1.75 -41.06
CA SER A 87 -24.91 -3.12 -40.65
C SER A 87 -25.48 -3.21 -39.24
N ILE A 88 -25.02 -2.35 -38.32
CA ILE A 88 -25.48 -2.29 -36.95
C ILE A 88 -26.59 -1.22 -36.70
N ASN A 89 -27.16 -0.66 -37.79
CA ASN A 89 -28.23 0.36 -37.79
C ASN A 89 -27.88 1.63 -36.95
N LYS A 90 -26.61 2.05 -36.95
CA LYS A 90 -26.16 3.23 -36.23
C LYS A 90 -25.66 4.38 -37.08
N LEU A 91 -25.63 4.23 -38.39
CA LEU A 91 -25.08 5.23 -39.32
C LEU A 91 -25.81 6.58 -39.24
N ASP A 92 -27.14 6.59 -39.19
CA ASP A 92 -27.91 7.83 -39.07
C ASP A 92 -27.70 8.52 -37.72
N ALA A 93 -27.54 7.73 -36.65
CA ALA A 93 -27.30 8.23 -35.30
C ALA A 93 -25.95 8.93 -35.13
N VAL A 94 -24.98 8.65 -35.99
CA VAL A 94 -23.64 9.29 -35.95
C VAL A 94 -23.53 10.45 -36.95
N GLY A 95 -24.59 10.87 -37.59
CA GLY A 95 -24.62 11.98 -38.55
C GLY A 95 -24.43 11.57 -40.01
N GLY A 96 -24.58 10.27 -40.29
CA GLY A 96 -24.52 9.72 -41.65
C GLY A 96 -23.11 9.69 -42.24
N GLU A 97 -23.05 9.35 -43.53
CA GLU A 97 -21.78 9.27 -44.29
C GLU A 97 -21.04 10.62 -44.32
N ALA A 98 -21.80 11.72 -44.37
CA ALA A 98 -21.21 13.08 -44.44
C ALA A 98 -20.30 13.40 -43.24
N TYR A 99 -20.73 13.00 -42.04
CA TYR A 99 -19.95 13.26 -40.83
C TYR A 99 -18.65 12.41 -40.77
N ILE A 100 -18.70 11.17 -41.22
CA ILE A 100 -17.49 10.33 -41.29
C ILE A 100 -16.46 10.88 -42.28
N LEU A 101 -16.92 11.42 -43.42
CA LEU A 101 -16.05 12.08 -44.40
C LEU A 101 -15.52 13.42 -43.86
N GLU A 102 -16.31 14.19 -43.10
CA GLU A 102 -15.88 15.41 -42.44
C GLU A 102 -14.75 15.14 -41.42
N LEU A 103 -14.88 14.08 -40.61
CA LEU A 103 -13.85 13.68 -39.66
C LEU A 103 -12.49 13.43 -40.33
N MET A 104 -12.49 12.78 -41.50
CA MET A 104 -11.24 12.57 -42.27
C MET A 104 -10.60 13.87 -42.72
N GLY A 105 -11.39 14.89 -43.01
CA GLY A 105 -10.90 16.20 -43.45
C GLY A 105 -10.30 17.06 -42.37
N GLN A 106 -10.58 16.74 -41.08
CA GLN A 106 -10.13 17.55 -39.95
C GLN A 106 -8.69 17.24 -39.50
N THR A 107 -8.14 16.08 -39.82
CA THR A 107 -6.80 15.69 -39.35
C THR A 107 -5.77 15.90 -40.42
N LEU A 108 -4.88 16.88 -40.18
CA LEU A 108 -3.72 17.18 -41.05
C LEU A 108 -2.45 16.41 -40.62
N SER A 109 -2.43 15.76 -39.44
CA SER A 109 -1.23 15.10 -38.92
C SER A 109 -1.56 14.06 -37.84
N LEU A 110 -0.98 12.87 -37.96
CA LEU A 110 -1.02 11.82 -36.94
C LEU A 110 -0.13 12.10 -35.73
N VAL A 111 0.74 13.10 -35.82
CA VAL A 111 1.83 13.33 -34.81
C VAL A 111 1.31 13.74 -33.43
N ASN A 112 0.13 14.34 -33.34
CA ASN A 112 -0.36 14.93 -32.09
C ASN A 112 -1.58 14.22 -31.48
N TRP A 113 -1.96 13.04 -31.98
CA TRP A 113 -3.16 12.35 -31.52
C TRP A 113 -3.10 12.01 -30.01
N GLN A 114 -1.93 11.62 -29.49
CA GLN A 114 -1.72 11.33 -28.07
C GLN A 114 -1.98 12.56 -27.21
N HIS A 115 -1.58 13.75 -27.66
CA HIS A 115 -1.90 14.98 -26.94
C HIS A 115 -3.41 15.26 -26.92
N HIS A 116 -4.11 14.99 -28.02
CA HIS A 116 -5.58 15.11 -28.09
C HIS A 116 -6.25 14.05 -27.21
N ALA A 117 -5.76 12.81 -27.20
CA ALA A 117 -6.25 11.77 -26.30
C ALA A 117 -6.09 12.16 -24.82
N ALA A 118 -4.96 12.75 -24.45
CA ALA A 118 -4.74 13.26 -23.10
C ALA A 118 -5.74 14.39 -22.73
N ILE A 119 -6.11 15.27 -23.66
CA ILE A 119 -7.16 16.28 -23.45
C ILE A 119 -8.52 15.61 -23.23
N VAL A 120 -8.90 14.65 -24.07
CA VAL A 120 -10.17 13.91 -23.94
C VAL A 120 -10.24 13.21 -22.59
N ARG A 121 -9.16 12.53 -22.20
CA ARG A 121 -9.07 11.83 -20.90
C ARG A 121 -9.16 12.79 -19.72
N ARG A 122 -8.45 13.92 -19.75
CA ARG A 122 -8.53 14.97 -18.71
C ARG A 122 -9.96 15.46 -18.55
N ASP A 123 -10.63 15.79 -19.63
CA ASP A 123 -11.98 16.33 -19.60
C ASP A 123 -13.00 15.27 -19.14
N SER A 124 -12.80 14.00 -19.48
CA SER A 124 -13.55 12.85 -18.96
C SER A 124 -13.40 12.73 -17.43
N MET A 125 -12.16 12.77 -16.91
CA MET A 125 -11.89 12.70 -15.48
C MET A 125 -12.57 13.84 -14.72
N LEU A 126 -12.54 15.06 -15.26
CA LEU A 126 -13.24 16.20 -14.65
C LEU A 126 -14.75 15.99 -14.62
N ARG A 127 -15.36 15.39 -15.67
CA ARG A 127 -16.78 15.04 -15.68
C ARG A 127 -17.10 13.97 -14.63
N GLU A 128 -16.28 12.93 -14.52
CA GLU A 128 -16.45 11.88 -13.50
C GLU A 128 -16.36 12.45 -12.08
N LEU A 129 -15.41 13.37 -11.86
CA LEU A 129 -15.25 14.06 -10.57
C LEU A 129 -16.48 14.92 -10.23
N ILE A 130 -17.01 15.67 -11.20
CA ILE A 130 -18.25 16.46 -11.05
C ILE A 130 -19.42 15.51 -10.75
N GLY A 131 -19.56 14.41 -11.48
CA GLY A 131 -20.58 13.39 -11.24
C GLY A 131 -20.51 12.80 -9.83
N ALA A 132 -19.32 12.37 -9.41
CA ALA A 132 -19.08 11.83 -8.08
C ALA A 132 -19.41 12.86 -6.98
N THR A 133 -19.04 14.12 -7.17
CA THR A 133 -19.35 15.21 -6.22
C THR A 133 -20.86 15.45 -6.12
N ASN A 134 -21.58 15.44 -7.24
CA ASN A 134 -23.03 15.60 -7.25
C ASN A 134 -23.73 14.42 -6.53
N GLU A 135 -23.26 13.19 -6.72
CA GLU A 135 -23.77 12.02 -6.02
C GLU A 135 -23.48 12.08 -4.51
N ILE A 136 -22.27 12.55 -4.12
CA ILE A 136 -21.91 12.75 -2.71
C ILE A 136 -22.80 13.83 -2.08
N ASN A 137 -23.05 14.94 -2.78
CA ASN A 137 -23.97 15.97 -2.32
C ASN A 137 -25.39 15.42 -2.12
N ALA A 138 -25.90 14.64 -3.09
CA ALA A 138 -27.22 14.03 -2.97
C ALA A 138 -27.32 13.07 -1.78
N LEU A 139 -26.26 12.28 -1.52
CA LEU A 139 -26.19 11.39 -0.35
C LEU A 139 -26.19 12.20 0.96
N ALA A 140 -25.45 13.30 1.03
CA ALA A 140 -25.38 14.14 2.22
C ALA A 140 -26.70 14.86 2.51
N TYR A 141 -27.41 15.35 1.48
CA TYR A 141 -28.73 15.99 1.64
C TYR A 141 -29.84 15.01 2.04
N ASN A 142 -29.77 13.75 1.61
CA ASN A 142 -30.74 12.71 1.98
C ASN A 142 -30.54 12.20 3.42
N ALA A 143 -29.49 12.63 4.11
CA ALA A 143 -29.17 12.43 5.53
C ALA A 143 -29.58 11.06 6.08
N PRO A 144 -28.94 9.95 5.71
CA PRO A 144 -29.12 8.70 6.43
C PRO A 144 -28.62 8.85 7.87
N THR A 145 -29.22 8.10 8.77
CA THR A 145 -29.00 8.21 10.23
C THR A 145 -27.55 7.92 10.64
N ASP A 146 -26.74 7.28 9.76
CA ASP A 146 -25.34 6.95 9.99
C ASP A 146 -24.39 7.79 9.10
N THR A 147 -23.78 8.80 9.72
CA THR A 147 -22.80 9.68 9.06
C THR A 147 -21.55 8.91 8.56
N LYS A 148 -21.18 7.80 9.23
CA LYS A 148 -20.02 7.00 8.82
C LYS A 148 -20.26 6.34 7.47
N GLU A 149 -21.44 5.80 7.24
CA GLU A 149 -21.79 5.16 5.96
C GLU A 149 -21.69 6.13 4.79
N VAL A 150 -22.12 7.38 4.99
CA VAL A 150 -22.03 8.45 3.98
C VAL A 150 -20.58 8.80 3.66
N VAL A 151 -19.72 8.90 4.69
CA VAL A 151 -18.30 9.20 4.52
C VAL A 151 -17.58 8.05 3.77
N GLU A 152 -17.83 6.80 4.15
CA GLU A 152 -17.25 5.64 3.47
C GLU A 152 -17.68 5.54 1.99
N LEU A 153 -18.94 5.81 1.70
CA LEU A 153 -19.47 5.86 0.33
C LEU A 153 -18.82 6.99 -0.48
N ALA A 154 -18.66 8.17 0.12
CA ALA A 154 -18.01 9.31 -0.50
C ALA A 154 -16.52 9.02 -0.82
N GLU A 155 -15.79 8.47 0.13
CA GLU A 155 -14.40 8.03 -0.08
C GLU A 155 -14.30 6.97 -1.20
N SER A 156 -15.19 5.97 -1.19
CA SER A 156 -15.24 4.94 -2.23
C SER A 156 -15.47 5.50 -3.63
N LYS A 157 -16.37 6.51 -3.77
CA LYS A 157 -16.65 7.15 -5.06
C LYS A 157 -15.46 7.97 -5.56
N LEU A 158 -14.83 8.75 -4.69
CA LEU A 158 -13.62 9.51 -5.04
C LEU A 158 -12.45 8.60 -5.42
N LEU A 159 -12.27 7.49 -4.69
CA LEU A 159 -11.24 6.50 -5.00
C LEU A 159 -11.46 5.82 -6.36
N LYS A 160 -12.71 5.60 -6.79
CA LYS A 160 -12.99 5.05 -8.12
C LYS A 160 -12.54 5.98 -9.25
N VAL A 161 -12.74 7.30 -9.10
CA VAL A 161 -12.29 8.30 -10.09
C VAL A 161 -10.76 8.32 -10.17
N THR A 162 -10.06 8.34 -9.02
CA THR A 162 -8.60 8.38 -8.98
C THR A 162 -7.93 7.06 -9.36
N ALA A 163 -8.58 5.92 -9.07
CA ALA A 163 -8.02 4.59 -9.42
C ALA A 163 -7.96 4.34 -10.94
N ARG A 164 -8.71 5.10 -11.75
CA ARG A 164 -8.68 5.01 -13.21
C ARG A 164 -7.37 5.54 -13.80
N GLU A 165 -6.70 6.44 -13.11
CA GLU A 165 -5.40 7.00 -13.50
C GLU A 165 -4.26 5.95 -13.46
N VAL A 166 -4.41 4.89 -12.64
CA VAL A 166 -3.36 3.90 -12.36
C VAL A 166 -3.36 2.72 -13.37
N LYS A 167 -4.36 2.61 -14.27
CA LYS A 167 -4.52 1.42 -15.13
C LYS A 167 -3.59 1.31 -16.33
N SER A 168 -2.73 2.28 -16.65
CA SER A 168 -1.85 2.25 -17.82
C SER A 168 -0.38 2.45 -17.49
N SER A 169 0.17 1.83 -16.47
CA SER A 169 1.61 1.90 -16.22
C SER A 169 2.30 0.55 -16.45
N TYR A 170 2.38 0.11 -17.71
CA TYR A 170 3.48 -0.76 -18.08
C TYR A 170 4.72 0.13 -18.33
N LYS A 171 5.84 -0.28 -17.76
CA LYS A 171 7.15 0.30 -18.05
C LYS A 171 7.89 -0.65 -18.98
N THR A 172 8.68 -0.11 -19.87
CA THR A 172 9.55 -0.93 -20.71
C THR A 172 10.64 -1.61 -19.89
N LEU A 173 11.18 -2.73 -20.36
CA LEU A 173 12.32 -3.37 -19.71
C LEU A 173 13.49 -2.40 -19.54
N THR A 174 13.70 -1.51 -20.52
CA THR A 174 14.75 -0.51 -20.48
C THR A 174 14.60 0.45 -19.30
N GLU A 175 13.38 0.93 -19.01
CA GLU A 175 13.11 1.77 -17.84
C GLU A 175 13.40 1.04 -16.53
N PHE A 176 12.97 -0.22 -16.41
CA PHE A 176 13.30 -1.04 -15.23
C PHE A 176 14.79 -1.32 -15.09
N MET A 177 15.54 -1.50 -16.20
CA MET A 177 16.97 -1.67 -16.16
C MET A 177 17.69 -0.42 -15.66
N VAL A 178 17.26 0.77 -16.08
CA VAL A 178 17.81 2.04 -15.58
C VAL A 178 17.53 2.20 -14.08
N GLU A 179 16.31 1.90 -13.62
CA GLU A 179 15.98 1.95 -12.20
C GLU A 179 16.84 0.97 -11.39
N ALA A 180 16.98 -0.27 -11.84
CA ALA A 180 17.79 -1.28 -11.17
C ALA A 180 19.30 -0.93 -11.15
N TYR A 181 19.80 -0.30 -12.22
CA TYR A 181 21.18 0.16 -12.28
C TYR A 181 21.43 1.29 -11.28
N ASN A 182 20.55 2.28 -11.23
CA ASN A 182 20.65 3.39 -10.29
C ASN A 182 20.60 2.91 -8.83
N GLU A 183 19.68 1.97 -8.52
CA GLU A 183 19.59 1.35 -7.18
C GLU A 183 20.93 0.63 -6.81
N ALA A 184 21.51 -0.11 -7.75
CA ALA A 184 22.78 -0.79 -7.52
C ALA A 184 23.95 0.20 -7.32
N GLU A 185 23.95 1.31 -8.03
CA GLU A 185 24.95 2.38 -7.88
C GLU A 185 24.84 3.07 -6.53
N GLU A 186 23.61 3.39 -6.07
CA GLU A 186 23.36 3.95 -4.73
C GLU A 186 23.87 3.02 -3.61
N VAL A 187 23.58 1.73 -3.69
CA VAL A 187 24.06 0.72 -2.73
C VAL A 187 25.59 0.65 -2.72
N CYS A 188 26.22 0.73 -3.89
CA CYS A 188 27.67 0.73 -4.02
C CYS A 188 28.30 1.98 -3.40
N GLN A 189 27.74 3.16 -3.63
CA GLN A 189 28.18 4.44 -3.06
C GLN A 189 27.97 4.50 -1.54
N ALA A 190 26.91 3.85 -1.02
CA ALA A 190 26.65 3.70 0.40
C ALA A 190 27.55 2.66 1.11
N GLY A 191 28.55 2.12 0.41
CA GLY A 191 29.49 1.15 0.99
C GLY A 191 28.86 -0.22 1.28
N GLY A 192 27.83 -0.61 0.52
CA GLY A 192 27.14 -1.89 0.70
C GLY A 192 26.14 -1.91 1.87
N GLN A 193 25.82 -0.75 2.43
CA GLN A 193 24.76 -0.65 3.43
C GLN A 193 23.39 -0.97 2.79
N ALA A 194 22.51 -1.57 3.60
CA ALA A 194 21.20 -2.04 3.14
C ALA A 194 20.43 -0.97 2.36
N ALA A 195 19.98 -1.33 1.15
CA ALA A 195 19.15 -0.47 0.30
C ALA A 195 17.72 -0.27 0.84
N GLY A 196 17.35 -0.97 1.91
CA GLY A 196 16.02 -0.95 2.53
C GLY A 196 16.01 -0.34 3.93
N VAL A 197 14.83 -0.39 4.56
CA VAL A 197 14.67 0.00 5.97
C VAL A 197 15.49 -0.95 6.85
N PRO A 198 16.48 -0.45 7.60
CA PRO A 198 17.34 -1.30 8.41
C PRO A 198 16.56 -1.91 9.58
N THR A 199 16.86 -3.14 9.94
CA THR A 199 16.33 -3.78 11.15
C THR A 199 16.99 -3.22 12.41
N GLY A 200 18.21 -2.69 12.25
CA GLY A 200 19.07 -2.22 13.34
C GLY A 200 19.80 -3.35 14.08
N PHE A 201 19.72 -4.56 13.55
CA PHE A 201 20.48 -5.73 13.98
C PHE A 201 21.43 -6.12 12.84
N PRO A 202 22.75 -5.87 12.95
CA PRO A 202 23.71 -6.09 11.87
C PRO A 202 23.72 -7.50 11.30
N SER A 203 23.51 -8.54 12.12
CA SER A 203 23.43 -9.94 11.64
C SER A 203 22.21 -10.17 10.78
N LEU A 204 21.08 -9.59 11.18
CA LEU A 204 19.83 -9.70 10.44
C LEU A 204 19.87 -8.83 9.17
N ASP A 205 20.45 -7.63 9.24
CA ASP A 205 20.60 -6.74 8.09
C ASP A 205 21.54 -7.33 7.02
N ARG A 206 22.60 -8.06 7.40
CA ARG A 206 23.44 -8.82 6.45
C ARG A 206 22.67 -9.90 5.70
N MET A 207 21.68 -10.52 6.35
CA MET A 207 20.85 -11.58 5.73
C MET A 207 19.72 -11.01 4.88
N LEU A 208 19.05 -9.95 5.33
CA LEU A 208 17.85 -9.39 4.70
C LEU A 208 18.17 -8.24 3.73
N MET A 209 19.33 -7.59 3.88
CA MET A 209 19.67 -6.32 3.22
C MET A 209 18.66 -5.20 3.48
N GLY A 210 18.09 -5.18 4.70
CA GLY A 210 16.98 -4.32 5.08
C GLY A 210 15.62 -4.73 4.47
N PHE A 211 14.56 -4.05 4.86
CA PHE A 211 13.22 -4.27 4.31
C PHE A 211 13.00 -3.35 3.12
N ARG A 212 12.68 -3.92 1.94
CA ARG A 212 12.53 -3.18 0.69
C ARG A 212 11.10 -2.73 0.46
N GLU A 213 10.93 -1.74 -0.38
CA GLU A 213 9.63 -1.25 -0.83
C GLU A 213 8.76 -2.37 -1.42
N GLY A 214 7.46 -2.31 -1.11
CA GLY A 214 6.48 -3.28 -1.60
C GLY A 214 6.58 -4.68 -1.00
N GLN A 215 7.48 -4.93 -0.04
CA GLN A 215 7.58 -6.21 0.65
C GLN A 215 6.52 -6.35 1.76
N LEU A 216 5.95 -7.54 1.85
CA LEU A 216 5.18 -7.99 2.99
C LEU A 216 6.05 -8.91 3.85
N ILE A 217 6.31 -8.49 5.07
CA ILE A 217 7.12 -9.20 6.07
C ILE A 217 6.19 -9.76 7.14
N ILE A 218 6.26 -11.06 7.38
CA ILE A 218 5.48 -11.71 8.45
C ILE A 218 6.41 -12.09 9.58
N ILE A 219 6.07 -11.68 10.80
CA ILE A 219 6.77 -12.09 12.01
C ILE A 219 5.85 -12.96 12.85
N GLY A 220 6.14 -14.25 12.88
CA GLY A 220 5.39 -15.23 13.64
C GLY A 220 6.03 -15.53 14.99
N ALA A 221 5.23 -15.63 16.05
CA ALA A 221 5.72 -16.09 17.34
C ALA A 221 4.61 -16.78 18.13
N ARG A 222 5.00 -17.62 19.09
CA ARG A 222 4.10 -18.11 20.15
C ARG A 222 3.72 -16.96 21.09
N PRO A 223 2.61 -17.06 21.83
CA PRO A 223 2.27 -16.11 22.89
C PRO A 223 3.44 -15.93 23.87
N ALA A 224 3.66 -14.73 24.35
CA ALA A 224 4.65 -14.36 25.37
C ALA A 224 6.14 -14.50 24.97
N VAL A 225 6.47 -14.87 23.73
CA VAL A 225 7.88 -14.96 23.25
C VAL A 225 8.53 -13.60 23.00
N GLY A 226 7.73 -12.51 22.97
CA GLY A 226 8.26 -11.16 22.77
C GLY A 226 7.99 -10.57 21.37
N LYS A 227 7.01 -11.09 20.63
CA LYS A 227 6.65 -10.65 19.27
C LYS A 227 6.45 -9.12 19.16
N THR A 228 5.59 -8.54 19.97
CA THR A 228 5.34 -7.10 20.04
C THR A 228 6.59 -6.32 20.44
N SER A 229 7.37 -6.85 21.39
CA SER A 229 8.64 -6.22 21.81
C SER A 229 9.64 -6.17 20.66
N PHE A 230 9.78 -7.23 19.88
CA PHE A 230 10.66 -7.26 18.72
C PHE A 230 10.19 -6.24 17.65
N ALA A 231 8.89 -6.19 17.36
CA ALA A 231 8.32 -5.22 16.43
C ALA A 231 8.55 -3.76 16.89
N LEU A 232 8.45 -3.48 18.19
CA LEU A 232 8.75 -2.15 18.74
C LEU A 232 10.23 -1.80 18.66
N ASN A 233 11.14 -2.77 18.80
CA ASN A 233 12.57 -2.52 18.58
C ASN A 233 12.85 -2.24 17.10
N LEU A 234 12.23 -2.98 16.16
CA LEU A 234 12.32 -2.66 14.73
C LEU A 234 11.78 -1.27 14.42
N ALA A 235 10.63 -0.89 15.01
CA ALA A 235 10.04 0.44 14.87
C ALA A 235 10.99 1.55 15.34
N LEU A 236 11.60 1.35 16.51
CA LEU A 236 12.54 2.28 17.10
C LEU A 236 13.80 2.45 16.22
N ASN A 237 14.37 1.32 15.77
CA ASN A 237 15.55 1.31 14.93
C ASN A 237 15.31 1.97 13.57
N ALA A 238 14.16 1.68 12.94
CA ALA A 238 13.76 2.30 11.68
C ALA A 238 13.56 3.82 11.83
N ALA A 239 12.89 4.25 12.91
CA ALA A 239 12.68 5.68 13.18
C ALA A 239 13.99 6.41 13.50
N ALA A 240 14.91 5.76 14.23
CA ALA A 240 16.26 6.30 14.51
C ALA A 240 17.10 6.42 13.21
N ALA A 241 16.85 5.58 12.22
CA ALA A 241 17.45 5.66 10.88
C ALA A 241 16.76 6.69 9.95
N GLY A 242 15.80 7.46 10.46
CA GLY A 242 15.12 8.55 9.73
C GLY A 242 13.90 8.12 8.91
N TYR A 243 13.35 6.93 9.16
CA TYR A 243 12.12 6.47 8.53
C TYR A 243 10.89 6.87 9.35
N THR A 244 9.81 7.25 8.67
CA THR A 244 8.49 7.41 9.32
C THR A 244 7.91 6.03 9.58
N VAL A 245 7.52 5.76 10.83
CA VAL A 245 6.92 4.48 11.23
C VAL A 245 5.44 4.68 11.52
N GLY A 246 4.57 4.00 10.76
CA GLY A 246 3.17 3.86 11.10
C GLY A 246 2.94 2.56 11.86
N PHE A 247 2.54 2.62 13.12
CA PHE A 247 2.32 1.45 13.98
C PHE A 247 0.83 1.28 14.29
N PHE A 248 0.23 0.23 13.75
CA PHE A 248 -1.14 -0.16 14.05
C PHE A 248 -1.15 -1.20 15.17
N SER A 249 -1.68 -0.82 16.32
CA SER A 249 -1.79 -1.68 17.49
C SER A 249 -3.24 -2.06 17.73
N LEU A 250 -3.59 -3.30 17.42
CA LEU A 250 -4.95 -3.79 17.60
C LEU A 250 -5.14 -4.52 18.95
N GLU A 251 -4.03 -4.82 19.66
CA GLU A 251 -4.03 -5.52 20.94
C GLU A 251 -3.75 -4.60 22.13
N MET A 252 -2.82 -3.66 21.95
CA MET A 252 -2.33 -2.79 23.05
C MET A 252 -2.70 -1.33 22.80
N SER A 253 -2.95 -0.58 23.89
CA SER A 253 -3.15 0.86 23.81
C SER A 253 -1.85 1.61 23.45
N GLY A 254 -1.99 2.75 22.79
CA GLY A 254 -0.85 3.62 22.46
C GLY A 254 -0.05 4.03 23.69
N LYS A 255 -0.72 4.19 24.84
CA LYS A 255 -0.05 4.48 26.13
C LYS A 255 0.87 3.32 26.57
N GLU A 256 0.43 2.06 26.40
CA GLU A 256 1.25 0.90 26.76
C GLU A 256 2.44 0.75 25.82
N ILE A 257 2.25 1.06 24.52
CA ILE A 257 3.35 1.08 23.54
C ILE A 257 4.38 2.14 23.92
N ALA A 258 3.94 3.37 24.24
CA ALA A 258 4.83 4.43 24.65
C ALA A 258 5.61 4.06 25.93
N GLN A 259 4.96 3.43 26.89
CA GLN A 259 5.63 2.92 28.10
C GLN A 259 6.72 1.89 27.76
N ARG A 260 6.42 0.94 26.86
CA ARG A 260 7.41 -0.06 26.43
C ARG A 260 8.59 0.56 25.69
N LEU A 261 8.34 1.52 24.80
CA LEU A 261 9.40 2.24 24.07
C LEU A 261 10.30 3.02 25.03
N ILE A 262 9.73 3.74 26.01
CA ILE A 262 10.50 4.45 27.05
C ILE A 262 11.35 3.47 27.87
N CYS A 263 10.74 2.38 28.35
CA CYS A 263 11.45 1.38 29.15
C CYS A 263 12.56 0.68 28.37
N ALA A 264 12.30 0.35 27.10
CA ALA A 264 13.30 -0.27 26.20
C ALA A 264 14.47 0.68 25.91
N TYR A 265 14.21 1.97 25.73
CA TYR A 265 15.26 2.96 25.48
C TYR A 265 16.06 3.28 26.74
N ALA A 266 15.35 3.54 27.86
CA ALA A 266 15.97 3.89 29.15
C ALA A 266 16.56 2.70 29.91
N MET A 267 16.38 1.46 29.42
CA MET A 267 16.84 0.23 30.06
C MET A 267 16.26 0.00 31.45
N ILE A 268 14.96 0.26 31.62
CA ILE A 268 14.26 0.19 32.89
C ILE A 268 13.21 -0.92 32.84
N SER A 269 13.04 -1.62 33.95
CA SER A 269 11.99 -2.63 34.08
C SER A 269 10.60 -2.02 33.92
N ILE A 270 9.77 -2.60 33.03
CA ILE A 270 8.36 -2.21 32.85
C ILE A 270 7.59 -2.35 34.18
N SER A 271 7.88 -3.38 34.99
CA SER A 271 7.23 -3.59 36.27
C SER A 271 7.54 -2.46 37.25
N ASP A 272 8.81 -2.05 37.31
CA ASP A 272 9.23 -0.96 38.21
C ASP A 272 8.66 0.39 37.75
N PHE A 273 8.65 0.62 36.43
CA PHE A 273 8.01 1.80 35.86
C PHE A 273 6.51 1.89 36.21
N ARG A 274 5.77 0.76 36.07
CA ARG A 274 4.34 0.71 36.42
C ARG A 274 4.06 0.82 37.91
N MET A 275 4.95 0.29 38.75
CA MET A 275 4.83 0.39 40.22
C MET A 275 5.37 1.68 40.79
N GLY A 276 5.95 2.58 39.96
CA GLY A 276 6.57 3.82 40.42
C GLY A 276 7.85 3.64 41.24
N ARG A 277 8.50 2.47 41.13
CA ARG A 277 9.75 2.15 41.81
C ARG A 277 10.95 2.62 41.02
N ILE A 278 11.08 3.94 40.83
CA ILE A 278 12.05 4.59 39.97
C ILE A 278 13.02 5.38 40.80
N SER A 279 14.33 5.12 40.70
CA SER A 279 15.38 5.90 41.33
C SER A 279 15.56 7.27 40.66
N PRO A 280 16.18 8.25 41.32
CA PRO A 280 16.49 9.54 40.71
C PRO A 280 17.31 9.43 39.42
N GLU A 281 18.26 8.50 39.37
CA GLU A 281 19.07 8.23 38.17
C GLU A 281 18.21 7.66 37.01
N GLN A 282 17.34 6.71 37.32
CA GLN A 282 16.40 6.17 36.37
C GLN A 282 15.42 7.21 35.81
N TRP A 283 15.02 8.19 36.65
CA TRP A 283 14.21 9.31 36.19
C TRP A 283 14.97 10.20 35.19
N ALA A 284 16.28 10.41 35.39
CA ALA A 284 17.11 11.11 34.41
C ALA A 284 17.13 10.38 33.07
N ASN A 285 17.32 9.05 33.07
CA ASN A 285 17.28 8.22 31.85
C ASN A 285 15.91 8.26 31.18
N ILE A 286 14.81 8.24 31.93
CA ILE A 286 13.45 8.37 31.39
C ILE A 286 13.25 9.71 30.69
N ASN A 287 13.74 10.79 31.28
CA ASN A 287 13.62 12.13 30.71
C ASN A 287 14.43 12.23 29.40
N GLU A 288 15.65 11.71 29.39
CA GLU A 288 16.48 11.65 28.18
C GLU A 288 15.80 10.79 27.08
N ALA A 289 15.32 9.60 27.44
CA ALA A 289 14.55 8.72 26.55
C ALA A 289 13.35 9.47 25.96
N THR A 290 12.57 10.15 26.79
CA THR A 290 11.39 10.90 26.34
C THR A 290 11.76 12.02 25.37
N GLN A 291 12.83 12.77 25.65
CA GLN A 291 13.31 13.83 24.75
C GLN A 291 13.79 13.28 23.41
N THR A 292 14.46 12.12 23.40
CA THR A 292 14.96 11.49 22.18
C THR A 292 13.82 10.89 21.38
N LEU A 293 12.95 10.10 22.02
CA LEU A 293 11.81 9.45 21.39
C LEU A 293 10.82 10.46 20.82
N SER A 294 10.65 11.63 21.45
CA SER A 294 9.74 12.68 20.93
C SER A 294 10.19 13.30 19.60
N LYS A 295 11.44 13.11 19.21
CA LYS A 295 11.98 13.58 17.92
C LYS A 295 11.82 12.56 16.81
N LEU A 296 11.49 11.30 17.15
CA LEU A 296 11.31 10.23 16.19
C LEU A 296 9.91 10.30 15.59
N ASP A 297 9.83 10.02 14.30
CA ASP A 297 8.56 10.06 13.55
C ASP A 297 7.85 8.69 13.62
N ILE A 298 7.26 8.40 14.80
CA ILE A 298 6.48 7.18 15.06
C ILE A 298 5.02 7.59 15.29
N LEU A 299 4.15 7.18 14.38
CA LEU A 299 2.72 7.42 14.41
C LEU A 299 2.00 6.15 14.86
N ILE A 300 1.23 6.20 15.94
CA ILE A 300 0.55 5.05 16.53
C ILE A 300 -0.95 5.20 16.34
N ASP A 301 -1.59 4.14 15.82
CA ASP A 301 -3.04 3.99 15.76
C ASP A 301 -3.43 2.76 16.59
N ASP A 302 -4.21 2.97 17.66
CA ASP A 302 -4.69 1.94 18.57
C ASP A 302 -6.22 1.74 18.46
N THR A 303 -6.80 2.09 17.31
CA THR A 303 -8.24 1.93 17.06
C THR A 303 -8.60 0.44 16.93
N PRO A 304 -9.43 -0.12 17.79
CA PRO A 304 -9.85 -1.52 17.69
C PRO A 304 -10.83 -1.74 16.53
N GLY A 305 -10.86 -2.99 16.03
CA GLY A 305 -11.85 -3.40 15.03
C GLY A 305 -11.62 -2.80 13.63
N THR A 306 -10.42 -2.37 13.33
CA THR A 306 -10.07 -1.73 12.05
C THR A 306 -10.00 -2.76 10.92
N THR A 307 -10.53 -2.42 9.75
CA THR A 307 -10.49 -3.24 8.53
C THR A 307 -9.23 -2.96 7.69
N VAL A 308 -8.88 -3.86 6.75
CA VAL A 308 -7.76 -3.65 5.81
C VAL A 308 -7.92 -2.34 5.02
N THR A 309 -9.14 -2.01 4.63
CA THR A 309 -9.44 -0.77 3.89
C THR A 309 -9.16 0.47 4.72
N GLU A 310 -9.56 0.48 5.99
CA GLU A 310 -9.29 1.57 6.92
C GLU A 310 -7.80 1.70 7.24
N ILE A 311 -7.09 0.57 7.46
CA ILE A 311 -5.64 0.57 7.64
C ILE A 311 -4.97 1.22 6.43
N ARG A 312 -5.38 0.87 5.21
CA ARG A 312 -4.86 1.46 3.98
C ARG A 312 -5.13 2.97 3.89
N ALA A 313 -6.34 3.41 4.20
CA ALA A 313 -6.70 4.84 4.18
C ALA A 313 -5.91 5.64 5.24
N LYS A 314 -5.79 5.10 6.46
CA LYS A 314 -5.00 5.70 7.54
C LYS A 314 -3.51 5.72 7.19
N SER A 315 -2.95 4.65 6.62
CA SER A 315 -1.56 4.58 6.17
C SER A 315 -1.25 5.65 5.13
N ARG A 316 -2.11 5.84 4.11
CA ARG A 316 -1.95 6.93 3.13
C ARG A 316 -1.90 8.30 3.79
N ARG A 317 -2.75 8.54 4.81
CA ARG A 317 -2.79 9.80 5.54
C ARG A 317 -1.54 10.01 6.40
N MET A 318 -1.11 8.97 7.14
CA MET A 318 0.09 8.98 7.97
C MET A 318 1.35 9.25 7.15
N LEU A 319 1.41 8.69 5.94
CA LEU A 319 2.58 8.71 5.07
C LEU A 319 2.50 9.80 3.97
N HIS A 320 1.52 10.68 4.04
CA HIS A 320 1.40 11.77 3.08
C HIS A 320 2.65 12.66 3.11
N ASN A 321 3.30 12.84 1.94
CA ASN A 321 4.57 13.57 1.76
C ASN A 321 5.78 12.98 2.52
N LYS A 322 5.75 11.67 2.83
CA LYS A 322 6.88 10.95 3.44
C LYS A 322 7.50 10.01 2.40
N GLU A 323 8.77 10.25 2.06
CA GLU A 323 9.49 9.43 1.07
C GLU A 323 9.99 8.10 1.65
N LYS A 324 10.36 8.10 2.93
CA LYS A 324 10.92 6.93 3.63
C LYS A 324 9.99 6.51 4.75
N ALA A 325 9.37 5.36 4.62
CA ALA A 325 8.38 4.92 5.59
C ALA A 325 8.30 3.39 5.71
N ILE A 326 7.74 2.94 6.83
CA ILE A 326 7.40 1.55 7.10
C ILE A 326 6.10 1.47 7.88
N ILE A 327 5.29 0.46 7.60
CA ILE A 327 4.08 0.14 8.38
C ILE A 327 4.30 -1.14 9.17
N ILE A 328 3.88 -1.12 10.44
CA ILE A 328 3.90 -2.28 11.34
C ILE A 328 2.49 -2.50 11.88
N LEU A 329 1.99 -3.73 11.80
CA LEU A 329 0.67 -4.14 12.26
C LEU A 329 0.77 -5.21 13.35
N ASP A 330 0.28 -4.93 14.54
CA ASP A 330 0.21 -5.88 15.68
C ASP A 330 -1.25 -6.16 16.06
N TYR A 331 -1.81 -7.29 15.70
CA TYR A 331 -1.40 -8.38 14.84
C TYR A 331 -2.53 -8.74 13.85
N LEU A 332 -2.19 -9.46 12.80
CA LEU A 332 -3.05 -9.71 11.63
C LEU A 332 -4.42 -10.32 11.99
N GLN A 333 -4.47 -11.25 12.94
CA GLN A 333 -5.71 -11.94 13.29
C GLN A 333 -6.75 -11.09 14.04
N LEU A 334 -6.40 -9.86 14.45
CA LEU A 334 -7.33 -8.89 15.06
C LEU A 334 -7.93 -7.91 14.04
N VAL A 335 -7.47 -7.93 12.80
CA VAL A 335 -8.06 -7.14 11.73
C VAL A 335 -9.49 -7.63 11.47
N SER A 336 -10.42 -6.69 11.36
CA SER A 336 -11.84 -7.00 11.14
C SER A 336 -12.16 -7.24 9.66
N PRO A 337 -13.09 -8.15 9.35
CA PRO A 337 -13.60 -8.29 8.00
C PRO A 337 -14.42 -7.04 7.59
N PRO A 338 -14.59 -6.80 6.28
CA PRO A 338 -15.44 -5.71 5.79
C PRO A 338 -16.88 -5.83 6.30
N PRO A 339 -17.53 -4.71 6.64
CA PRO A 339 -18.91 -4.72 7.13
C PRO A 339 -19.87 -5.37 6.11
N GLY A 340 -20.82 -6.15 6.59
CA GLY A 340 -21.83 -6.84 5.77
C GLY A 340 -21.38 -8.12 5.07
N ARG A 341 -20.12 -8.50 5.13
CA ARG A 341 -19.60 -9.75 4.55
C ARG A 341 -19.27 -10.75 5.67
N ARG A 342 -19.92 -11.91 5.63
CA ARG A 342 -19.55 -13.04 6.51
C ARG A 342 -18.62 -13.95 5.71
N PRO A 343 -17.35 -14.08 6.10
CA PRO A 343 -16.43 -14.99 5.44
C PRO A 343 -16.89 -16.44 5.65
N GLU A 344 -16.68 -17.28 4.61
CA GLU A 344 -17.06 -18.70 4.64
C GLU A 344 -16.27 -19.50 5.68
N SER A 345 -15.02 -19.08 5.92
CA SER A 345 -14.16 -19.67 6.94
C SER A 345 -13.08 -18.67 7.41
N ARG A 346 -12.50 -18.90 8.58
CA ARG A 346 -11.39 -18.10 9.12
C ARG A 346 -10.18 -18.11 8.18
N THR A 347 -9.92 -19.22 7.52
CA THR A 347 -8.83 -19.36 6.53
C THR A 347 -9.01 -18.43 5.34
N VAL A 348 -10.23 -18.30 4.80
CA VAL A 348 -10.54 -17.39 3.70
C VAL A 348 -10.35 -15.93 4.14
N GLU A 349 -10.84 -15.61 5.33
CA GLU A 349 -10.71 -14.27 5.91
C GLU A 349 -9.24 -13.84 6.04
N VAL A 350 -8.39 -14.68 6.62
CA VAL A 350 -6.96 -14.40 6.77
C VAL A 350 -6.26 -14.33 5.43
N SER A 351 -6.70 -15.11 4.44
CA SER A 351 -6.19 -15.06 3.07
C SER A 351 -6.49 -13.72 2.39
N GLU A 352 -7.72 -13.23 2.53
CA GLU A 352 -8.10 -11.91 1.99
C GLU A 352 -7.32 -10.78 2.67
N MET A 353 -7.11 -10.86 3.98
CA MET A 353 -6.32 -9.89 4.75
C MET A 353 -4.86 -9.87 4.28
N SER A 354 -4.21 -11.03 4.19
CA SER A 354 -2.83 -11.17 3.74
C SER A 354 -2.62 -10.57 2.35
N ARG A 355 -3.49 -10.97 1.41
CA ARG A 355 -3.47 -10.41 0.06
C ARG A 355 -3.69 -8.90 0.03
N GLY A 356 -4.63 -8.40 0.85
CA GLY A 356 -4.89 -6.96 0.99
C GLY A 356 -3.68 -6.19 1.51
N MET A 357 -2.96 -6.73 2.50
CA MET A 357 -1.72 -6.16 3.03
C MET A 357 -0.61 -6.15 1.98
N LYS A 358 -0.45 -7.24 1.19
CA LYS A 358 0.53 -7.29 0.10
C LYS A 358 0.24 -6.27 -0.99
N ILE A 359 -1.03 -6.10 -1.36
CA ILE A 359 -1.45 -5.07 -2.32
C ILE A 359 -1.14 -3.68 -1.76
N MET A 360 -1.44 -3.42 -0.49
CA MET A 360 -1.17 -2.14 0.17
C MET A 360 0.32 -1.82 0.20
N ALA A 361 1.18 -2.77 0.56
CA ALA A 361 2.63 -2.59 0.55
C ALA A 361 3.16 -2.16 -0.84
N LYS A 362 2.68 -2.84 -1.91
CA LYS A 362 3.04 -2.51 -3.29
C LYS A 362 2.51 -1.15 -3.74
N GLU A 363 1.26 -0.83 -3.40
CA GLU A 363 0.59 0.41 -3.78
C GLU A 363 1.25 1.64 -3.14
N LEU A 364 1.56 1.53 -1.84
CA LEU A 364 2.22 2.60 -1.07
C LEU A 364 3.74 2.64 -1.29
N LYS A 365 4.31 1.63 -1.96
CA LYS A 365 5.77 1.47 -2.17
C LYS A 365 6.56 1.50 -0.86
N ILE A 366 6.07 0.81 0.15
CA ILE A 366 6.70 0.73 1.48
C ILE A 366 6.78 -0.73 1.94
N PRO A 367 7.74 -1.10 2.79
CA PRO A 367 7.67 -2.36 3.52
C PRO A 367 6.55 -2.35 4.54
N LEU A 368 5.88 -3.49 4.68
CA LEU A 368 4.82 -3.72 5.65
C LEU A 368 5.16 -4.95 6.48
N ILE A 369 5.30 -4.76 7.79
CA ILE A 369 5.47 -5.84 8.75
C ILE A 369 4.11 -6.15 9.36
N ALA A 370 3.66 -7.40 9.25
CA ALA A 370 2.48 -7.88 9.94
C ALA A 370 2.87 -8.99 10.92
N LEU A 371 2.49 -8.80 12.17
CA LEU A 371 2.70 -9.79 13.21
C LEU A 371 1.63 -10.86 13.12
N SER A 372 2.02 -12.11 13.36
CA SER A 372 1.12 -13.27 13.33
C SER A 372 1.33 -14.14 14.55
N GLN A 373 0.24 -14.65 15.10
CA GLN A 373 0.30 -15.65 16.17
C GLN A 373 0.36 -17.04 15.59
N LEU A 374 1.27 -17.87 16.10
CA LEU A 374 1.41 -19.26 15.66
C LEU A 374 0.36 -20.16 16.30
N SER A 375 0.01 -21.25 15.58
CA SER A 375 -0.89 -22.29 16.06
C SER A 375 -0.30 -23.01 17.29
N ARG A 376 -1.17 -23.38 18.25
CA ARG A 376 -0.77 -24.17 19.43
C ARG A 376 -0.19 -25.55 19.09
N GLN A 377 -0.36 -26.04 17.88
CA GLN A 377 0.16 -27.34 17.43
C GLN A 377 1.70 -27.40 17.42
N VAL A 378 2.40 -26.26 17.39
CA VAL A 378 3.86 -26.20 17.59
C VAL A 378 4.27 -26.85 18.91
N GLU A 379 3.45 -26.70 19.97
CA GLU A 379 3.74 -27.21 21.32
C GLU A 379 3.73 -28.75 21.42
N SER A 380 2.94 -29.40 20.57
CA SER A 380 2.82 -30.86 20.55
C SER A 380 3.89 -31.58 19.72
N ARG A 381 4.75 -30.83 19.01
CA ARG A 381 5.76 -31.38 18.12
C ARG A 381 7.09 -31.59 18.86
N THR A 382 7.75 -32.72 18.58
CA THR A 382 9.12 -32.99 19.05
C THR A 382 10.06 -31.97 18.40
N GLY A 383 10.81 -31.21 19.21
CA GLY A 383 11.74 -30.16 18.73
C GLY A 383 11.15 -28.75 18.67
N LYS A 384 9.85 -28.56 18.86
CA LYS A 384 9.11 -27.27 19.00
C LYS A 384 9.54 -26.10 18.08
N ARG A 385 10.42 -26.30 17.09
CA ARG A 385 10.89 -25.26 16.16
C ARG A 385 9.74 -24.81 15.25
N PRO A 386 9.48 -23.50 15.15
CA PRO A 386 8.47 -22.96 14.26
C PRO A 386 8.75 -23.25 12.79
N GLN A 387 7.71 -23.52 12.01
CA GLN A 387 7.75 -23.79 10.57
C GLN A 387 6.65 -23.02 9.85
N LEU A 388 6.80 -22.84 8.51
CA LEU A 388 5.79 -22.16 7.70
C LEU A 388 4.39 -22.74 7.84
N SER A 389 4.28 -24.07 8.00
CA SER A 389 3.00 -24.75 8.27
C SER A 389 2.31 -24.34 9.58
N ASP A 390 3.02 -23.71 10.51
CA ASP A 390 2.47 -23.29 11.80
C ASP A 390 1.72 -21.95 11.72
N LEU A 391 1.86 -21.24 10.58
CA LEU A 391 0.97 -20.16 10.15
C LEU A 391 -0.41 -20.69 9.67
N ARG A 392 -0.90 -21.80 10.17
CA ARG A 392 -1.82 -22.81 9.65
C ARG A 392 -3.25 -22.38 9.31
N GLU A 393 -3.73 -21.26 9.79
CA GLU A 393 -5.02 -20.70 9.32
C GLU A 393 -4.87 -19.92 8.01
N SER A 394 -3.68 -19.98 7.37
CA SER A 394 -3.27 -19.09 6.33
C SER A 394 -2.15 -19.65 5.44
N GLY A 395 -2.41 -20.75 4.74
CA GLY A 395 -1.51 -21.18 3.65
C GLY A 395 -1.24 -20.07 2.62
N SER A 396 -2.11 -19.09 2.56
CA SER A 396 -1.98 -17.89 1.75
C SER A 396 -1.01 -16.85 2.32
N ILE A 397 -0.87 -16.71 3.66
CA ILE A 397 0.14 -15.81 4.25
C ILE A 397 1.53 -16.23 3.78
N GLU A 398 1.79 -17.54 3.77
CA GLU A 398 3.05 -18.07 3.27
C GLU A 398 3.27 -17.69 1.80
N GLN A 399 2.23 -17.75 0.95
CA GLN A 399 2.35 -17.43 -0.47
C GLN A 399 2.52 -15.94 -0.72
N ASP A 400 1.78 -15.08 -0.02
CA ASP A 400 1.78 -13.62 -0.22
C ASP A 400 3.02 -12.95 0.36
N ALA A 401 3.56 -13.46 1.49
CA ALA A 401 4.71 -12.91 2.16
C ALA A 401 6.00 -13.03 1.32
N ASP A 402 6.82 -11.98 1.32
CA ASP A 402 8.16 -12.01 0.73
C ASP A 402 9.18 -12.50 1.74
N ILE A 403 9.02 -12.14 3.02
CA ILE A 403 9.86 -12.56 4.13
C ILE A 403 8.97 -13.13 5.23
N VAL A 404 9.36 -14.27 5.78
CA VAL A 404 8.73 -14.86 6.97
C VAL A 404 9.81 -15.12 8.00
N MET A 405 9.66 -14.53 9.17
CA MET A 405 10.53 -14.70 10.32
C MET A 405 9.75 -15.31 11.49
N PHE A 406 10.40 -16.16 12.25
CA PHE A 406 9.85 -16.69 13.50
C PHE A 406 10.75 -16.33 14.66
N LEU A 407 10.16 -15.96 15.79
CA LEU A 407 10.85 -15.86 17.07
C LEU A 407 10.74 -17.20 17.78
N ASP A 408 11.87 -17.79 18.10
CA ASP A 408 11.99 -19.08 18.78
C ASP A 408 12.87 -18.97 20.04
N ARG A 409 12.30 -19.32 21.19
CA ARG A 409 12.97 -19.41 22.48
C ARG A 409 13.01 -20.84 23.03
N SER A 410 12.69 -21.83 22.20
CA SER A 410 12.60 -23.23 22.61
C SER A 410 13.95 -23.83 23.04
N ALA A 411 15.07 -23.27 22.55
CA ALA A 411 16.39 -23.69 22.96
C ALA A 411 16.69 -23.30 24.44
N ASP A 412 16.26 -22.10 24.86
CA ASP A 412 16.45 -21.61 26.23
C ASP A 412 15.64 -22.41 27.25
N GLU A 413 14.40 -22.84 26.90
CA GLU A 413 13.59 -23.67 27.78
C GLU A 413 14.23 -25.04 28.12
N ALA A 414 15.09 -25.55 27.23
CA ALA A 414 15.82 -26.80 27.43
C ALA A 414 17.14 -26.61 28.25
N GLU A 415 17.75 -25.41 28.16
CA GLU A 415 19.00 -25.06 28.86
C GLU A 415 18.77 -24.36 30.20
N ALA A 416 17.67 -23.60 30.35
CA ALA A 416 17.29 -22.86 31.58
C ALA A 416 17.06 -23.78 32.79
N SER A 417 16.97 -25.10 32.59
CA SER A 417 16.98 -26.06 33.69
C SER A 417 18.37 -26.24 34.32
N ARG A 418 19.39 -25.49 33.89
CA ARG A 418 20.79 -25.66 34.33
C ARG A 418 21.45 -24.42 34.95
N ASP A 419 20.88 -23.23 34.84
CA ASP A 419 21.51 -22.03 35.40
C ASP A 419 20.48 -21.02 35.94
N ASP A 420 20.75 -20.49 37.16
CA ASP A 420 19.86 -19.69 38.03
C ASP A 420 19.62 -18.22 37.53
N ARG A 421 19.63 -17.93 36.23
CA ARG A 421 19.36 -16.58 35.69
C ARG A 421 18.07 -16.56 34.85
N PRO A 422 16.91 -16.31 35.44
CA PRO A 422 15.62 -16.37 34.74
C PRO A 422 15.32 -15.21 33.79
N ASP A 423 16.15 -14.16 33.73
CA ASP A 423 15.79 -12.87 33.11
C ASP A 423 16.47 -12.52 31.79
N GLU A 424 17.46 -13.29 31.34
CA GLU A 424 18.17 -13.05 30.08
C GLU A 424 18.14 -14.33 29.22
N GLY A 425 17.68 -14.21 27.96
CA GLY A 425 17.57 -15.37 27.10
C GLY A 425 17.87 -15.05 25.63
N VAL A 426 18.57 -15.98 24.99
CA VAL A 426 18.81 -15.93 23.53
C VAL A 426 17.49 -16.22 22.83
N THR A 427 17.07 -15.30 21.98
CA THR A 427 15.94 -15.51 21.07
C THR A 427 16.46 -15.71 19.68
N ARG A 428 16.16 -16.85 19.09
CA ARG A 428 16.50 -17.17 17.72
C ARG A 428 15.49 -16.57 16.77
N ILE A 429 15.95 -15.76 15.83
CA ILE A 429 15.15 -15.26 14.71
C ILE A 429 15.38 -16.20 13.53
N VAL A 430 14.39 -17.03 13.25
CA VAL A 430 14.42 -17.99 12.13
C VAL A 430 13.84 -17.31 10.89
N VAL A 431 14.68 -16.96 9.92
CA VAL A 431 14.24 -16.50 8.59
C VAL A 431 13.87 -17.72 7.76
N ALA A 432 12.59 -18.09 7.81
CA ALA A 432 12.08 -19.31 7.17
C ALA A 432 11.75 -19.12 5.68
N LYS A 433 11.52 -17.88 5.27
CA LYS A 433 11.31 -17.50 3.86
C LYS A 433 11.94 -16.14 3.59
N ASN A 434 12.68 -16.04 2.50
CA ASN A 434 13.19 -14.78 1.96
C ASN A 434 13.22 -14.87 0.43
N ARG A 435 12.36 -14.14 -0.27
CA ARG A 435 12.31 -14.17 -1.74
C ARG A 435 13.52 -13.52 -2.40
N SER A 436 14.18 -12.61 -1.70
CA SER A 436 15.25 -11.77 -2.27
C SER A 436 16.63 -12.09 -1.72
N GLY A 437 16.75 -13.11 -0.85
CA GLY A 437 18.02 -13.43 -0.19
C GLY A 437 18.02 -14.81 0.48
N PRO A 438 19.05 -15.09 1.28
CA PRO A 438 19.19 -16.35 1.98
C PRO A 438 18.15 -16.50 3.11
N ILE A 439 17.93 -17.76 3.49
CA ILE A 439 17.23 -18.16 4.72
C ILE A 439 18.26 -18.62 5.75
N GLY A 440 17.93 -18.54 7.03
CA GLY A 440 18.83 -18.94 8.09
C GLY A 440 18.36 -18.48 9.46
N ASP A 441 19.22 -18.63 10.44
CA ASP A 441 18.95 -18.28 11.83
C ASP A 441 19.89 -17.15 12.28
N VAL A 442 19.34 -16.24 13.08
CA VAL A 442 20.11 -15.17 13.75
C VAL A 442 19.74 -15.19 15.21
N ASP A 443 20.71 -15.29 16.09
CA ASP A 443 20.49 -15.28 17.53
C ASP A 443 20.65 -13.85 18.07
N LEU A 444 19.63 -13.39 18.81
CA LEU A 444 19.60 -12.08 19.46
C LEU A 444 19.37 -12.27 20.97
N MET A 445 19.97 -11.40 21.78
CA MET A 445 19.68 -11.37 23.20
C MET A 445 18.38 -10.60 23.45
N PHE A 446 17.48 -11.17 24.24
CA PHE A 446 16.26 -10.50 24.68
C PHE A 446 16.26 -10.29 26.19
N LEU A 447 16.00 -9.06 26.61
CA LEU A 447 15.77 -8.67 28.02
C LEU A 447 14.28 -8.46 28.29
N PRO A 448 13.56 -9.43 28.86
CA PRO A 448 12.12 -9.32 29.09
C PRO A 448 11.74 -8.14 30.00
N ALA A 449 12.58 -7.83 30.99
CA ALA A 449 12.32 -6.77 31.97
C ALA A 449 12.14 -5.40 31.30
N SER A 450 13.03 -5.04 30.37
CA SER A 450 13.00 -3.79 29.61
C SER A 450 12.41 -3.94 28.19
N THR A 451 12.05 -5.17 27.76
CA THR A 451 11.57 -5.50 26.40
C THR A 451 12.54 -5.12 25.28
N LYS A 452 13.84 -5.12 25.56
CA LYS A 452 14.90 -4.75 24.61
C LYS A 452 15.51 -5.98 23.95
N PHE A 453 15.77 -5.89 22.66
CA PHE A 453 16.58 -6.84 21.89
C PHE A 453 17.96 -6.24 21.60
N TYR A 454 18.98 -7.08 21.61
CA TYR A 454 20.37 -6.72 21.29
C TYR A 454 20.99 -7.72 20.34
N GLU A 455 21.99 -7.24 19.60
CA GLU A 455 22.92 -8.09 18.91
C GLU A 455 23.77 -8.87 19.91
N LEU A 456 23.98 -10.15 19.69
CA LEU A 456 24.99 -10.90 20.40
C LEU A 456 26.37 -10.47 19.87
N ASP A 457 27.20 -9.87 20.72
CA ASP A 457 28.56 -9.51 20.36
C ASP A 457 29.31 -10.75 19.88
N GLY A 458 29.70 -10.72 18.61
CA GLY A 458 30.40 -11.84 17.92
C GLY A 458 31.83 -12.09 18.39
N ALA A 459 32.08 -12.02 19.71
CA ALA A 459 33.42 -12.24 20.28
C ALA A 459 33.80 -13.72 20.51
N HIS A 460 32.92 -14.67 20.12
CA HIS A 460 33.21 -16.10 20.27
C HIS A 460 32.71 -16.94 19.08
N THR A 461 33.25 -16.73 17.88
CA THR A 461 33.26 -17.76 16.83
C THR A 461 34.51 -17.58 15.98
N GLU A 462 35.67 -17.79 16.58
CA GLU A 462 36.88 -18.28 15.91
C GLU A 462 37.26 -19.56 16.65
N GLU A 463 36.77 -20.68 16.11
CA GLU A 463 37.51 -21.99 16.11
C GLU A 463 36.87 -22.91 15.05
#